data_4c2687ef3a5d2d9e078d56c22d9d4cc7
#
_entry.id   4c2687ef3a5d2d9e078d56c22d9d4cc7
#
_cell.length_a   1.000
_cell.length_b   1.000
_cell.length_c   1.000
_cell.angle_alpha   90.00
_cell.angle_beta   90.00
_cell.angle_gamma   90.00
#
_symmetry.space_group_name_H-M   'P 1'
#
loop_
_entity.id
_entity.type
_entity.pdbx_description
1 polymer ?
#
loop_
_entity_poly.entity_id
_entity_poly.type
_entity_poly.pdbx_seq_one_letter_code
_entity_poly.pdbx_strand_id
1 'polypeptide(L)'
;PGKSVNYLTEIQPLLRDKCFSCHSPRKQEGGLRLDAASLIRKGGESGPGYVTRSASKSLILKRVTADDDNRMPPAEDGARLTAKEVAKLTAWITSGATAPNEAIPEDPSRHWSFLPPVKADVPSTSAGWIRSDIDRFLAAEHHRIGVTAVGETSRSMLLRRASLVLTGLPPTLEERRGFLDDKSPVALG
;
A
#
# COMPACT_ATOMS: atom_id res chain seq x y z
N PRO A 1 -23.38 -26.60 -24.93
CA PRO A 1 -22.29 -25.73 -24.61
C PRO A 1 -22.50 -25.20 -23.21
N GLY A 2 -21.68 -25.69 -22.24
CA GLY A 2 -21.76 -25.26 -20.87
C GLY A 2 -21.40 -23.77 -20.75
N LYS A 3 -22.13 -23.06 -19.88
CA LYS A 3 -21.93 -21.63 -19.59
C LYS A 3 -20.46 -21.44 -19.18
N SER A 4 -19.68 -20.66 -19.94
CA SER A 4 -18.30 -20.38 -19.56
C SER A 4 -18.30 -19.56 -18.26
N VAL A 5 -17.55 -20.00 -17.26
CA VAL A 5 -17.40 -19.28 -15.99
C VAL A 5 -16.57 -18.04 -16.21
N ASN A 6 -17.09 -16.88 -15.79
CA ASN A 6 -16.41 -15.60 -15.94
C ASN A 6 -15.47 -15.33 -14.76
N TYR A 7 -14.22 -15.02 -15.07
CA TYR A 7 -13.21 -14.76 -14.03
C TYR A 7 -13.57 -13.57 -13.14
N LEU A 8 -13.89 -12.41 -13.73
CA LEU A 8 -14.13 -11.18 -12.97
C LEU A 8 -15.38 -11.21 -12.09
N THR A 9 -16.43 -11.86 -12.58
CA THR A 9 -17.74 -11.85 -11.89
C THR A 9 -18.00 -13.08 -11.02
N GLU A 10 -17.24 -14.17 -11.20
CA GLU A 10 -17.49 -15.42 -10.48
C GLU A 10 -16.27 -15.97 -9.74
N ILE A 11 -15.06 -15.91 -10.33
CA ILE A 11 -13.86 -16.49 -9.73
C ILE A 11 -13.15 -15.50 -8.83
N GLN A 12 -12.87 -14.29 -9.32
CA GLN A 12 -12.17 -13.27 -8.53
C GLN A 12 -12.91 -12.89 -7.23
N PRO A 13 -14.24 -12.70 -7.24
CA PRO A 13 -15.00 -12.48 -5.99
C PRO A 13 -14.92 -13.66 -5.02
N LEU A 14 -14.98 -14.90 -5.52
CA LEU A 14 -14.81 -16.09 -4.70
C LEU A 14 -13.44 -16.15 -4.02
N LEU A 15 -12.37 -15.91 -4.79
CA LEU A 15 -10.99 -15.87 -4.26
C LEU A 15 -10.80 -14.74 -3.26
N ARG A 16 -11.40 -13.58 -3.52
CA ARG A 16 -11.37 -12.44 -2.60
C ARG A 16 -12.01 -12.77 -1.26
N ASP A 17 -13.17 -13.42 -1.26
CA ASP A 17 -13.90 -13.77 -0.05
C ASP A 17 -13.19 -14.87 0.76
N LYS A 18 -12.66 -15.90 0.08
CA LYS A 18 -12.16 -17.11 0.75
C LYS A 18 -10.65 -17.22 0.92
N CYS A 19 -9.87 -16.45 0.13
CA CYS A 19 -8.44 -16.71 0.01
C CYS A 19 -7.55 -15.49 0.24
N PHE A 20 -8.03 -14.25 -0.03
CA PHE A 20 -7.18 -13.05 0.00
C PHE A 20 -6.73 -12.66 1.40
N SER A 21 -7.37 -13.13 2.46
CA SER A 21 -6.90 -12.91 3.84
C SER A 21 -5.47 -13.42 4.05
N CYS A 22 -5.09 -14.52 3.36
CA CYS A 22 -3.78 -15.16 3.46
C CYS A 22 -2.95 -15.09 2.16
N HIS A 23 -3.60 -14.95 0.99
CA HIS A 23 -2.96 -15.02 -0.32
C HIS A 23 -3.21 -13.76 -1.16
N SER A 24 -2.80 -12.59 -0.66
CA SER A 24 -2.96 -11.27 -1.28
C SER A 24 -1.64 -10.48 -1.24
N PRO A 25 -1.59 -9.23 -1.76
CA PRO A 25 -0.39 -8.41 -1.64
C PRO A 25 0.09 -8.20 -0.20
N ARG A 26 -0.83 -8.21 0.78
CA ARG A 26 -0.52 -7.95 2.20
C ARG A 26 0.00 -9.19 2.95
N LYS A 27 -0.44 -10.36 2.56
CA LYS A 27 -0.05 -11.62 3.19
C LYS A 27 0.10 -12.67 2.10
N GLN A 28 1.27 -13.30 2.00
CA GLN A 28 1.64 -14.19 0.91
C GLN A 28 2.09 -15.53 1.48
N GLU A 29 1.18 -16.21 2.18
CA GLU A 29 1.46 -17.51 2.78
C GLU A 29 1.92 -18.52 1.70
N GLY A 30 3.03 -19.19 1.96
CA GLY A 30 3.67 -20.09 1.00
C GLY A 30 4.13 -19.42 -0.30
N GLY A 31 4.40 -18.09 -0.27
CA GLY A 31 4.77 -17.32 -1.43
C GLY A 31 3.67 -17.21 -2.50
N LEU A 32 2.42 -17.57 -2.17
CA LEU A 32 1.30 -17.63 -3.11
C LEU A 32 0.48 -16.35 -3.06
N ARG A 33 0.18 -15.79 -4.24
CA ARG A 33 -0.80 -14.72 -4.44
C ARG A 33 -1.93 -15.19 -5.35
N LEU A 34 -3.16 -14.88 -4.95
CA LEU A 34 -4.39 -15.27 -5.68
C LEU A 34 -5.19 -14.06 -6.20
N ASP A 35 -4.66 -12.87 -6.05
CA ASP A 35 -5.30 -11.58 -6.38
C ASP A 35 -5.20 -11.19 -7.85
N ALA A 36 -4.44 -11.93 -8.66
CA ALA A 36 -4.41 -11.80 -10.11
C ALA A 36 -4.26 -13.19 -10.77
N ALA A 37 -4.93 -13.41 -11.89
CA ALA A 37 -4.93 -14.71 -12.59
C ALA A 37 -3.51 -15.15 -13.00
N SER A 38 -2.67 -14.21 -13.42
CA SER A 38 -1.27 -14.47 -13.75
C SER A 38 -0.47 -14.98 -12.55
N LEU A 39 -0.75 -14.46 -11.35
CA LEU A 39 -0.10 -14.86 -10.10
C LEU A 39 -0.58 -16.22 -9.62
N ILE A 40 -1.87 -16.53 -9.78
CA ILE A 40 -2.40 -17.88 -9.51
C ILE A 40 -1.69 -18.89 -10.39
N ARG A 41 -1.51 -18.58 -11.67
CA ARG A 41 -0.79 -19.45 -12.61
C ARG A 41 0.67 -19.60 -12.25
N LYS A 42 1.35 -18.52 -11.87
CA LYS A 42 2.73 -18.54 -11.37
C LYS A 42 2.86 -19.46 -10.17
N GLY A 43 1.90 -19.37 -9.23
CA GLY A 43 1.87 -20.14 -7.99
C GLY A 43 2.84 -19.62 -6.93
N GLY A 44 3.07 -20.43 -5.91
CA GLY A 44 3.97 -20.18 -4.78
C GLY A 44 5.04 -21.27 -4.63
N GLU A 45 5.51 -21.46 -3.41
CA GLU A 45 6.56 -22.44 -3.06
C GLU A 45 6.20 -23.88 -3.46
N SER A 46 4.92 -24.25 -3.41
CA SER A 46 4.44 -25.59 -3.79
C SER A 46 4.22 -25.76 -5.30
N GLY A 47 4.50 -24.72 -6.11
CA GLY A 47 4.35 -24.74 -7.56
C GLY A 47 3.12 -23.98 -8.06
N PRO A 48 2.77 -24.13 -9.36
CA PRO A 48 1.67 -23.44 -10.00
C PRO A 48 0.33 -23.71 -9.31
N GLY A 49 -0.48 -22.66 -9.10
CA GLY A 49 -1.78 -22.79 -8.47
C GLY A 49 -2.76 -23.62 -9.29
N TYR A 50 -2.68 -23.54 -10.62
CA TYR A 50 -3.45 -24.40 -11.52
C TYR A 50 -2.67 -24.80 -12.78
N VAL A 51 -3.11 -25.90 -13.37
CA VAL A 51 -2.67 -26.36 -14.70
C VAL A 51 -3.84 -26.17 -15.66
N THR A 52 -3.66 -25.37 -16.69
CA THR A 52 -4.69 -25.04 -17.68
C THR A 52 -5.34 -26.31 -18.27
N ARG A 53 -6.65 -26.35 -18.29
CA ARG A 53 -7.46 -27.48 -18.76
C ARG A 53 -7.29 -28.81 -18.01
N SER A 54 -6.62 -28.78 -16.85
CA SER A 54 -6.37 -29.99 -16.06
C SER A 54 -6.73 -29.76 -14.58
N ALA A 55 -7.97 -30.00 -14.24
CA ALA A 55 -8.48 -29.88 -12.88
C ALA A 55 -7.73 -30.79 -11.89
N SER A 56 -7.51 -32.04 -12.24
CA SER A 56 -6.84 -33.04 -11.38
C SER A 56 -5.38 -32.71 -11.07
N LYS A 57 -4.68 -31.97 -11.93
CA LYS A 57 -3.30 -31.53 -11.73
C LYS A 57 -3.19 -30.18 -11.05
N SER A 58 -4.31 -29.46 -10.87
CA SER A 58 -4.33 -28.09 -10.32
C SER A 58 -4.25 -28.10 -8.80
N LEU A 59 -3.20 -27.47 -8.26
CA LEU A 59 -2.91 -27.48 -6.83
C LEU A 59 -4.04 -26.80 -6.02
N ILE A 60 -4.60 -25.72 -6.51
CA ILE A 60 -5.70 -25.03 -5.85
C ILE A 60 -6.91 -25.95 -5.61
N LEU A 61 -7.27 -26.76 -6.59
CA LEU A 61 -8.37 -27.72 -6.43
C LEU A 61 -8.03 -28.82 -5.43
N LYS A 62 -6.80 -29.35 -5.47
CA LYS A 62 -6.34 -30.34 -4.49
C LYS A 62 -6.42 -29.79 -3.07
N ARG A 63 -6.00 -28.54 -2.85
CA ARG A 63 -6.02 -27.91 -1.53
C ARG A 63 -7.43 -27.62 -1.03
N VAL A 64 -8.34 -27.08 -1.87
CA VAL A 64 -9.72 -26.76 -1.44
C VAL A 64 -10.59 -27.99 -1.26
N THR A 65 -10.20 -29.15 -1.79
CA THR A 65 -10.92 -30.44 -1.61
C THR A 65 -10.25 -31.38 -0.63
N ALA A 66 -9.08 -31.04 -0.10
CA ALA A 66 -8.37 -31.87 0.86
C ALA A 66 -9.15 -32.02 2.18
N ASP A 67 -9.00 -33.18 2.82
CA ASP A 67 -9.63 -33.50 4.11
C ASP A 67 -8.62 -33.57 5.26
N ASP A 68 -7.32 -33.34 4.95
CA ASP A 68 -6.20 -33.34 5.86
C ASP A 68 -5.69 -31.94 6.17
N ASP A 69 -4.55 -31.82 6.83
CA ASP A 69 -3.89 -30.56 7.19
C ASP A 69 -3.45 -29.72 5.98
N ASN A 70 -3.55 -30.28 4.77
CA ASN A 70 -3.27 -29.58 3.52
C ASN A 70 -4.47 -28.79 3.00
N ARG A 71 -5.58 -28.86 3.67
CA ARG A 71 -6.83 -28.21 3.25
C ARG A 71 -6.70 -26.68 3.27
N MET A 72 -7.37 -26.03 2.29
CA MET A 72 -7.49 -24.57 2.22
C MET A 72 -8.97 -24.16 2.07
N PRO A 73 -9.44 -23.14 2.80
CA PRO A 73 -8.77 -22.49 3.93
C PRO A 73 -8.51 -23.47 5.08
N PRO A 74 -7.49 -23.22 5.94
CA PRO A 74 -7.30 -23.99 7.18
C PRO A 74 -8.56 -24.02 8.05
N ALA A 75 -8.71 -25.02 8.91
CA ALA A 75 -9.94 -25.21 9.68
C ALA A 75 -10.25 -24.04 10.62
N GLU A 76 -9.21 -23.47 11.19
CA GLU A 76 -9.21 -22.34 12.13
C GLU A 76 -9.47 -21.00 11.42
N ASP A 77 -9.09 -20.87 10.13
CA ASP A 77 -9.13 -19.60 9.40
C ASP A 77 -10.37 -19.43 8.53
N GLY A 78 -11.11 -20.51 8.27
CA GLY A 78 -12.32 -20.37 7.46
C GLY A 78 -13.09 -21.63 7.13
N ALA A 79 -14.33 -21.41 6.70
CA ALA A 79 -15.19 -22.48 6.23
C ALA A 79 -14.70 -23.04 4.88
N ARG A 80 -14.92 -24.33 4.67
CA ARG A 80 -14.65 -24.99 3.38
C ARG A 80 -15.42 -24.32 2.25
N LEU A 81 -14.88 -24.40 1.06
CA LEU A 81 -15.65 -24.07 -0.14
C LEU A 81 -16.84 -25.03 -0.29
N THR A 82 -17.96 -24.47 -0.66
CA THR A 82 -19.15 -25.27 -1.01
C THR A 82 -18.92 -26.06 -2.29
N ALA A 83 -19.69 -27.12 -2.48
CA ALA A 83 -19.63 -27.90 -3.73
C ALA A 83 -19.84 -27.03 -4.99
N LYS A 84 -20.69 -25.99 -4.89
CA LYS A 84 -20.92 -25.04 -5.99
C LYS A 84 -19.67 -24.18 -6.29
N GLU A 85 -18.97 -23.73 -5.26
CA GLU A 85 -17.74 -22.92 -5.40
C GLU A 85 -16.60 -23.77 -5.99
N VAL A 86 -16.44 -25.00 -5.52
CA VAL A 86 -15.46 -25.94 -6.08
C VAL A 86 -15.80 -26.25 -7.56
N ALA A 87 -17.09 -26.46 -7.88
CA ALA A 87 -17.53 -26.70 -9.26
C ALA A 87 -17.23 -25.50 -10.18
N LYS A 88 -17.38 -24.25 -9.69
CA LYS A 88 -17.03 -23.04 -10.45
C LYS A 88 -15.51 -22.98 -10.74
N LEU A 89 -14.67 -23.19 -9.74
CA LEU A 89 -13.21 -23.24 -9.93
C LEU A 89 -12.80 -24.33 -10.92
N THR A 90 -13.39 -25.51 -10.77
CA THR A 90 -13.16 -26.64 -11.67
C THR A 90 -13.55 -26.32 -13.11
N ALA A 91 -14.75 -25.76 -13.31
CA ALA A 91 -15.23 -25.37 -14.64
C ALA A 91 -14.34 -24.30 -15.29
N TRP A 92 -13.93 -23.28 -14.51
CA TRP A 92 -13.01 -22.24 -15.00
C TRP A 92 -11.67 -22.81 -15.45
N ILE A 93 -11.05 -23.64 -14.62
CA ILE A 93 -9.75 -24.26 -14.96
C ILE A 93 -9.89 -25.17 -16.18
N THR A 94 -10.94 -25.99 -16.23
CA THR A 94 -11.18 -26.96 -17.32
C THR A 94 -11.46 -26.25 -18.66
N SER A 95 -12.15 -25.10 -18.64
CA SER A 95 -12.42 -24.30 -19.82
C SER A 95 -11.21 -23.52 -20.33
N GLY A 96 -10.07 -23.58 -19.61
CA GLY A 96 -8.83 -22.93 -20.04
C GLY A 96 -8.35 -21.81 -19.11
N ALA A 97 -9.04 -21.57 -17.98
CA ALA A 97 -8.69 -20.56 -16.98
C ALA A 97 -8.52 -19.15 -17.61
N THR A 98 -9.44 -18.79 -18.53
CA THR A 98 -9.41 -17.51 -19.23
C THR A 98 -9.68 -16.38 -18.23
N ALA A 99 -8.82 -15.37 -18.23
CA ALA A 99 -8.94 -14.13 -17.46
C ALA A 99 -8.44 -12.97 -18.32
N PRO A 100 -8.90 -11.73 -18.06
CA PRO A 100 -8.36 -10.55 -18.72
C PRO A 100 -6.90 -10.32 -18.29
N ASN A 101 -6.19 -9.53 -19.06
CA ASN A 101 -4.91 -8.99 -18.62
C ASN A 101 -5.19 -7.88 -17.59
N GLU A 102 -5.00 -8.20 -16.33
CA GLU A 102 -5.25 -7.27 -15.21
C GLU A 102 -3.93 -6.73 -14.64
N ALA A 103 -3.95 -5.49 -14.19
CA ALA A 103 -2.82 -4.93 -13.45
C ALA A 103 -2.60 -5.73 -12.16
N ILE A 104 -1.37 -6.16 -11.93
CA ILE A 104 -1.00 -6.83 -10.68
C ILE A 104 -0.96 -5.76 -9.58
N PRO A 105 -1.76 -5.88 -8.50
CA PRO A 105 -1.69 -4.97 -7.38
C PRO A 105 -0.27 -4.94 -6.78
N GLU A 106 0.24 -3.74 -6.52
CA GLU A 106 1.55 -3.60 -5.89
C GLU A 106 1.57 -4.25 -4.50
N ASP A 107 2.73 -4.74 -4.11
CA ASP A 107 2.97 -5.22 -2.77
C ASP A 107 3.08 -4.01 -1.82
N PRO A 108 2.16 -3.83 -0.86
CA PRO A 108 2.20 -2.69 0.04
C PRO A 108 3.49 -2.59 0.86
N SER A 109 4.20 -3.69 1.09
CA SER A 109 5.49 -3.68 1.80
C SER A 109 6.59 -2.97 1.01
N ARG A 110 6.40 -2.81 -0.31
CA ARG A 110 7.33 -2.09 -1.20
C ARG A 110 6.99 -0.61 -1.36
N HIS A 111 5.93 -0.13 -0.67
CA HIS A 111 5.63 1.29 -0.65
C HIS A 111 6.80 2.06 -0.02
N TRP A 112 7.13 3.20 -0.58
CA TRP A 112 8.29 4.01 -0.19
C TRP A 112 8.37 4.28 1.33
N SER A 113 7.23 4.41 2.01
CA SER A 113 7.17 4.66 3.46
C SER A 113 7.66 3.49 4.33
N PHE A 114 7.78 2.29 3.77
CA PHE A 114 8.30 1.09 4.44
C PHE A 114 9.73 0.73 4.00
N LEU A 115 10.28 1.47 3.04
CA LEU A 115 11.66 1.30 2.63
C LEU A 115 12.59 2.15 3.51
N PRO A 116 13.83 1.71 3.75
CA PRO A 116 14.81 2.54 4.44
C PRO A 116 14.93 3.90 3.73
N PRO A 117 14.95 5.02 4.48
CA PRO A 117 15.11 6.34 3.89
C PRO A 117 16.45 6.44 3.16
N VAL A 118 16.41 6.95 1.95
CA VAL A 118 17.60 7.23 1.14
C VAL A 118 17.85 8.73 1.17
N LYS A 119 19.11 9.13 1.44
CA LYS A 119 19.50 10.54 1.39
C LYS A 119 19.33 11.05 -0.04
N ALA A 120 18.47 12.05 -0.21
CA ALA A 120 18.29 12.71 -1.49
C ALA A 120 19.42 13.69 -1.77
N ASP A 121 19.76 13.89 -3.04
CA ASP A 121 20.69 14.92 -3.45
C ASP A 121 20.07 16.30 -3.21
N VAL A 122 20.81 17.17 -2.50
CA VAL A 122 20.34 18.52 -2.17
C VAL A 122 20.39 19.39 -3.42
N PRO A 123 19.28 20.01 -3.83
CA PRO A 123 19.27 20.88 -5.01
C PRO A 123 20.21 22.07 -4.89
N SER A 124 20.93 22.41 -5.96
CA SER A 124 21.82 23.56 -6.03
C SER A 124 21.03 24.85 -6.32
N THR A 125 20.02 25.15 -5.50
CA THR A 125 19.26 26.39 -5.60
C THR A 125 19.80 27.45 -4.65
N SER A 126 19.75 28.73 -5.07
CA SER A 126 20.12 29.88 -4.25
C SER A 126 18.97 30.85 -4.14
N ALA A 127 18.61 31.25 -2.93
CA ALA A 127 17.67 32.32 -2.65
C ALA A 127 18.05 32.95 -1.30
N GLY A 128 17.84 34.24 -1.14
CA GLY A 128 18.30 35.00 0.05
C GLY A 128 17.68 34.54 1.38
N TRP A 129 16.62 33.71 1.35
CA TRP A 129 15.97 33.21 2.53
C TRP A 129 16.39 31.76 2.91
N ILE A 130 17.21 31.09 2.08
CA ILE A 130 17.69 29.72 2.35
C ILE A 130 18.67 29.73 3.52
N ARG A 131 18.40 28.91 4.54
CA ARG A 131 19.26 28.73 5.74
C ARG A 131 19.64 27.25 5.95
N SER A 132 18.92 26.32 5.34
CA SER A 132 19.13 24.88 5.50
C SER A 132 18.96 24.12 4.18
N ASP A 133 19.33 22.84 4.18
CA ASP A 133 19.10 21.96 3.03
C ASP A 133 17.60 21.77 2.76
N ILE A 134 16.76 21.78 3.80
CA ILE A 134 15.30 21.71 3.64
C ILE A 134 14.80 22.91 2.82
N ASP A 135 15.32 24.11 3.11
CA ASP A 135 14.96 25.31 2.36
C ASP A 135 15.36 25.22 0.88
N ARG A 136 16.44 24.50 0.56
CA ARG A 136 16.86 24.25 -0.84
C ARG A 136 15.84 23.41 -1.58
N PHE A 137 15.29 22.37 -0.95
CA PHE A 137 14.21 21.58 -1.55
C PHE A 137 12.95 22.41 -1.76
N LEU A 138 12.57 23.23 -0.76
CA LEU A 138 11.43 24.14 -0.89
C LEU A 138 11.67 25.17 -2.00
N ALA A 139 12.84 25.76 -2.09
CA ALA A 139 13.18 26.73 -3.13
C ALA A 139 13.16 26.13 -4.54
N ALA A 140 13.64 24.89 -4.69
CA ALA A 140 13.57 24.15 -5.94
C ALA A 140 12.12 23.91 -6.38
N GLU A 141 11.26 23.52 -5.43
CA GLU A 141 9.85 23.29 -5.72
C GLU A 141 9.12 24.60 -6.03
N HIS A 142 9.37 25.68 -5.30
CA HIS A 142 8.85 27.01 -5.62
C HIS A 142 9.20 27.43 -7.05
N HIS A 143 10.46 27.24 -7.43
CA HIS A 143 10.88 27.53 -8.80
C HIS A 143 10.15 26.68 -9.84
N ARG A 144 9.98 25.37 -9.57
CA ARG A 144 9.30 24.44 -10.48
C ARG A 144 7.85 24.82 -10.75
N ILE A 145 7.14 25.32 -9.73
CA ILE A 145 5.70 25.67 -9.83
C ILE A 145 5.47 27.17 -10.02
N GLY A 146 6.52 27.98 -10.17
CA GLY A 146 6.42 29.41 -10.41
C GLY A 146 5.92 30.23 -9.22
N VAL A 147 6.15 29.76 -7.99
CA VAL A 147 5.78 30.46 -6.76
C VAL A 147 6.98 31.20 -6.17
N THR A 148 6.75 32.43 -5.71
CA THR A 148 7.76 33.24 -5.01
C THR A 148 7.52 33.14 -3.51
N ALA A 149 8.58 32.94 -2.74
CA ALA A 149 8.52 32.93 -1.29
C ALA A 149 8.10 34.34 -0.78
N VAL A 150 7.15 34.36 0.15
CA VAL A 150 6.77 35.59 0.84
C VAL A 150 7.77 35.95 1.92
N GLY A 151 7.82 37.23 2.31
CA GLY A 151 8.70 37.68 3.37
C GLY A 151 8.41 37.07 4.74
N GLU A 152 9.33 37.22 5.67
CA GLU A 152 9.20 36.72 7.04
C GLU A 152 7.95 37.35 7.72
N THR A 153 7.26 36.52 8.48
CA THR A 153 6.10 36.98 9.28
C THR A 153 6.55 37.80 10.49
N SER A 154 5.64 38.59 11.07
CA SER A 154 5.96 39.33 12.30
C SER A 154 6.28 38.38 13.46
N ARG A 155 7.17 38.81 14.38
CA ARG A 155 7.52 38.02 15.58
C ARG A 155 6.30 37.61 16.39
N SER A 156 5.29 38.50 16.53
CA SER A 156 4.05 38.18 17.23
C SER A 156 3.26 37.04 16.56
N MET A 157 3.19 37.05 15.24
CA MET A 157 2.52 35.98 14.48
C MET A 157 3.31 34.67 14.52
N LEU A 158 4.65 34.77 14.50
CA LEU A 158 5.51 33.61 14.60
C LEU A 158 5.34 32.91 15.94
N LEU A 159 5.40 33.65 17.05
CA LEU A 159 5.13 33.10 18.38
C LEU A 159 3.73 32.44 18.46
N ARG A 160 2.70 33.10 17.95
CA ARG A 160 1.35 32.52 17.94
C ARG A 160 1.31 31.19 17.19
N ARG A 161 1.93 31.09 16.01
CA ARG A 161 1.99 29.87 15.22
C ARG A 161 2.74 28.76 15.96
N ALA A 162 3.93 29.08 16.49
CA ALA A 162 4.74 28.14 17.25
C ALA A 162 3.96 27.59 18.47
N SER A 163 3.37 28.46 19.27
CA SER A 163 2.56 28.05 20.43
C SER A 163 1.40 27.12 20.04
N LEU A 164 0.62 27.49 19.02
CA LEU A 164 -0.51 26.67 18.56
C LEU A 164 -0.08 25.30 18.04
N VAL A 165 1.06 25.22 17.32
CA VAL A 165 1.56 23.95 16.77
C VAL A 165 2.16 23.06 17.85
N LEU A 166 2.88 23.63 18.82
CA LEU A 166 3.61 22.85 19.83
C LEU A 166 2.75 22.52 21.05
N THR A 167 1.86 23.41 21.48
CA THR A 167 1.08 23.26 22.73
C THR A 167 -0.43 23.16 22.49
N GLY A 168 -0.90 23.47 21.29
CA GLY A 168 -2.34 23.56 20.99
C GLY A 168 -3.02 24.80 21.55
N LEU A 169 -2.31 25.69 22.26
CA LEU A 169 -2.82 26.88 22.91
C LEU A 169 -2.16 28.15 22.39
N PRO A 170 -2.87 29.30 22.37
CA PRO A 170 -2.24 30.58 22.08
C PRO A 170 -1.27 30.97 23.23
N PRO A 171 -0.22 31.76 22.95
CA PRO A 171 0.68 32.26 23.99
C PRO A 171 -0.07 33.21 24.94
N THR A 172 0.34 33.18 26.20
CA THR A 172 -0.09 34.13 27.23
C THR A 172 0.43 35.53 26.93
N LEU A 173 -0.14 36.54 27.59
CA LEU A 173 0.36 37.91 27.47
C LEU A 173 1.78 38.08 27.98
N GLU A 174 2.16 37.32 29.00
CA GLU A 174 3.50 37.31 29.58
C GLU A 174 4.51 36.72 28.61
N GLU A 175 4.26 35.53 28.09
CA GLU A 175 5.10 34.88 27.07
C GLU A 175 5.27 35.74 25.83
N ARG A 176 4.17 36.39 25.41
CA ARG A 176 4.21 37.30 24.25
C ARG A 176 5.10 38.52 24.52
N ARG A 177 5.01 39.14 25.70
CA ARG A 177 5.87 40.26 26.07
C ARG A 177 7.33 39.83 26.14
N GLY A 178 7.66 38.77 26.87
CA GLY A 178 9.01 38.24 26.99
C GLY A 178 9.62 37.94 25.62
N PHE A 179 8.90 37.27 24.74
CA PHE A 179 9.41 36.96 23.41
C PHE A 179 9.63 38.21 22.52
N LEU A 180 8.75 39.20 22.60
CA LEU A 180 8.90 40.42 21.80
C LEU A 180 10.04 41.31 22.28
N ASP A 181 10.32 41.30 23.59
CA ASP A 181 11.41 42.04 24.22
C ASP A 181 12.77 41.34 24.03
N ASP A 182 12.80 40.02 23.92
CA ASP A 182 14.04 39.28 23.67
C ASP A 182 14.54 39.53 22.25
N LYS A 183 15.68 40.15 22.13
CA LYS A 183 16.39 40.47 20.87
C LYS A 183 17.52 39.49 20.56
N SER A 184 17.69 38.45 21.35
CA SER A 184 18.74 37.47 21.13
C SER A 184 18.51 36.67 19.83
N PRO A 185 19.58 36.22 19.17
CA PRO A 185 19.47 35.40 17.96
C PRO A 185 18.87 34.03 18.22
N VAL A 186 18.81 33.59 19.49
CA VAL A 186 18.26 32.28 19.93
C VAL A 186 16.86 32.38 20.54
N ALA A 187 16.20 33.53 20.43
CA ALA A 187 14.86 33.74 20.98
C ALA A 187 13.79 32.74 20.46
N LEU A 188 14.09 32.02 19.39
CA LEU A 188 13.26 30.98 18.75
C LEU A 188 13.84 29.57 18.89
N GLY A 189 14.99 29.40 19.50
CA GLY A 189 15.68 28.11 19.67
C GLY A 189 15.39 27.41 20.99
#